data_64b6d0c22c7403079f5640d233509440
#
_entry.id   64b6d0c22c7403079f5640d233509440
#
_cell.length_a   1.000
_cell.length_b   1.000
_cell.length_c   1.000
_cell.angle_alpha   90.00
_cell.angle_beta   90.00
_cell.angle_gamma   90.00
#
_symmetry.space_group_name_H-M   'P 1'
#
loop_
_entity.id
_entity.type
_entity.pdbx_description
1 polymer ?
#
loop_
_entity_poly.entity_id
_entity_poly.type
_entity_poly.pdbx_seq_one_letter_code
_entity_poly.pdbx_strand_id
1 'polypeptide(L)'
;MMGLFSSQRRARDSFEREALPHLDALHSYALHLCRDSADAEDLVQETYIKALNNFQSYQEGTNCRAWLFRILTNTFFNLRRSRKRHNPIDTDGSPELEMQVAEASQEQGIYRPLDAQLLDSVVSKHVTDALDTLPPEFRTVLLLADLHDFSYKEIAEVVECPVGTVMSRLYRARKAMQKQLMEHAVREGIIERPPVDENGVASLDAFRMRAKRVASGGGGG
;
A
#
# COMPACT_ATOMS: atom_id res chain seq x y z
N MET A 1 37.09 7.10 30.40
CA MET A 1 35.79 7.72 30.05
C MET A 1 35.64 8.22 28.61
N MET A 2 36.72 8.53 27.89
CA MET A 2 36.67 9.04 26.49
C MET A 2 36.19 8.03 25.44
N GLY A 3 36.30 6.71 25.63
CA GLY A 3 35.94 5.68 24.64
C GLY A 3 34.44 5.47 24.43
N LEU A 4 33.64 5.65 25.47
CA LEU A 4 32.17 5.45 25.40
C LEU A 4 31.46 6.54 24.57
N PHE A 5 31.89 7.79 24.73
CA PHE A 5 31.32 8.93 23.96
C PHE A 5 31.68 8.86 22.48
N SER A 6 32.86 8.37 22.12
CA SER A 6 33.27 8.20 20.73
C SER A 6 32.52 7.06 20.04
N SER A 7 32.18 5.99 20.74
CA SER A 7 31.39 4.88 20.23
C SER A 7 29.94 5.26 19.97
N GLN A 8 29.30 5.96 20.90
CA GLN A 8 27.94 6.45 20.76
C GLN A 8 27.79 7.44 19.60
N ARG A 9 28.78 8.34 19.45
CA ARG A 9 28.79 9.31 18.35
C ARG A 9 28.90 8.62 16.99
N ARG A 10 29.79 7.64 16.86
CA ARG A 10 29.90 6.85 15.61
C ARG A 10 28.61 6.08 15.26
N ALA A 11 27.96 5.47 16.25
CA ALA A 11 26.71 4.76 16.04
C ALA A 11 25.60 5.71 15.58
N ARG A 12 25.57 6.93 16.15
CA ARG A 12 24.62 7.96 15.72
C ARG A 12 24.89 8.44 14.30
N ASP A 13 26.15 8.75 13.98
CA ASP A 13 26.56 9.20 12.65
C ASP A 13 26.27 8.11 11.58
N SER A 14 26.45 6.83 11.94
CA SER A 14 26.09 5.70 11.08
C SER A 14 24.59 5.61 10.88
N PHE A 15 23.78 5.72 11.95
CA PHE A 15 22.34 5.74 11.89
C PHE A 15 21.81 6.88 10.99
N GLU A 16 22.31 8.11 11.20
CA GLU A 16 21.89 9.27 10.42
C GLU A 16 22.17 9.05 8.92
N ARG A 17 23.35 8.53 8.59
CA ARG A 17 23.72 8.25 7.19
C ARG A 17 22.85 7.19 6.53
N GLU A 18 22.46 6.14 7.26
CA GLU A 18 21.70 5.02 6.70
C GLU A 18 20.17 5.23 6.77
N ALA A 19 19.68 5.86 7.83
CA ALA A 19 18.25 5.97 8.07
C ALA A 19 17.61 7.24 7.48
N LEU A 20 18.26 8.41 7.57
CA LEU A 20 17.68 9.68 7.14
C LEU A 20 17.33 9.75 5.64
N PRO A 21 18.08 9.10 4.71
CA PRO A 21 17.69 9.10 3.29
C PRO A 21 16.31 8.50 3.02
N HIS A 22 15.74 7.77 3.96
CA HIS A 22 14.43 7.12 3.82
C HIS A 22 13.27 7.91 4.42
N LEU A 23 13.53 9.11 4.98
CA LEU A 23 12.54 9.90 5.71
C LEU A 23 11.31 10.24 4.85
N ASP A 24 11.52 10.75 3.64
CA ASP A 24 10.43 11.17 2.76
C ASP A 24 9.56 9.97 2.33
N ALA A 25 10.18 8.84 2.05
CA ALA A 25 9.47 7.61 1.70
C ALA A 25 8.64 7.06 2.88
N LEU A 26 9.20 7.10 4.10
CA LEU A 26 8.48 6.70 5.32
C LEU A 26 7.32 7.66 5.63
N HIS A 27 7.53 8.96 5.46
CA HIS A 27 6.49 9.96 5.67
C HIS A 27 5.34 9.79 4.66
N SER A 28 5.65 9.63 3.37
CA SER A 28 4.65 9.34 2.34
C SER A 28 3.85 8.06 2.67
N TYR A 29 4.54 7.01 3.09
CA TYR A 29 3.89 5.76 3.49
C TYR A 29 2.99 5.93 4.71
N ALA A 30 3.46 6.65 5.74
CA ALA A 30 2.68 6.94 6.94
C ALA A 30 1.42 7.74 6.65
N LEU A 31 1.49 8.77 5.77
CA LEU A 31 0.34 9.56 5.33
C LEU A 31 -0.76 8.67 4.74
N HIS A 32 -0.39 7.74 3.85
CA HIS A 32 -1.36 6.82 3.24
C HIS A 32 -1.91 5.79 4.23
N LEU A 33 -1.19 5.46 5.30
CA LEU A 33 -1.69 4.55 6.34
C LEU A 33 -2.61 5.25 7.34
N CYS A 34 -2.21 6.43 7.83
CA CYS A 34 -2.90 7.17 8.90
C CYS A 34 -4.06 8.00 8.40
N ARG A 35 -4.03 8.52 7.15
CA ARG A 35 -5.01 9.45 6.57
C ARG A 35 -5.06 10.84 7.24
N ASP A 36 -4.22 11.05 8.21
CA ASP A 36 -4.08 12.29 8.97
C ASP A 36 -2.61 12.67 9.05
N SER A 37 -2.29 13.94 8.81
CA SER A 37 -0.91 14.43 8.76
C SER A 37 -0.23 14.37 10.13
N ALA A 38 -0.95 14.74 11.19
CA ALA A 38 -0.38 14.76 12.54
C ALA A 38 -0.11 13.32 13.03
N ASP A 39 -1.06 12.40 12.83
CA ASP A 39 -0.87 10.98 13.12
C ASP A 39 0.30 10.37 12.31
N ALA A 40 0.48 10.81 11.06
CA ALA A 40 1.58 10.33 10.22
C ALA A 40 2.95 10.83 10.70
N GLU A 41 3.04 12.11 11.07
CA GLU A 41 4.26 12.71 11.64
C GLU A 41 4.63 12.03 12.95
N ASP A 42 3.67 11.81 13.85
CA ASP A 42 3.88 11.10 15.11
C ASP A 42 4.35 9.67 14.88
N LEU A 43 3.75 8.96 13.92
CA LEU A 43 4.13 7.60 13.56
C LEU A 43 5.58 7.54 13.03
N VAL A 44 5.98 8.51 12.19
CA VAL A 44 7.35 8.60 11.68
C VAL A 44 8.33 8.91 12.81
N GLN A 45 8.02 9.86 13.67
CA GLN A 45 8.86 10.20 14.83
C GLN A 45 9.05 8.98 15.74
N GLU A 46 7.96 8.29 16.10
CA GLU A 46 8.02 7.09 16.93
C GLU A 46 8.85 5.97 16.25
N THR A 47 8.72 5.84 14.93
CA THR A 47 9.51 4.91 14.14
C THR A 47 11.01 5.20 14.25
N TYR A 48 11.42 6.45 14.06
CA TYR A 48 12.83 6.84 14.17
C TYR A 48 13.39 6.70 15.58
N ILE A 49 12.59 7.01 16.61
CA ILE A 49 12.99 6.79 18.02
C ILE A 49 13.22 5.29 18.27
N LYS A 50 12.30 4.43 17.82
CA LYS A 50 12.46 2.96 17.94
C LYS A 50 13.65 2.44 17.14
N ALA A 51 13.84 2.95 15.93
CA ALA A 51 14.96 2.58 15.08
C ALA A 51 16.29 2.97 15.73
N LEU A 52 16.44 4.20 16.23
CA LEU A 52 17.65 4.67 16.90
C LEU A 52 17.98 3.82 18.15
N ASN A 53 16.97 3.54 18.98
CA ASN A 53 17.15 2.74 20.20
C ASN A 53 17.55 1.27 19.89
N ASN A 54 17.16 0.75 18.72
CA ASN A 54 17.44 -0.62 18.31
C ASN A 54 18.53 -0.70 17.23
N PHE A 55 19.21 0.39 16.89
CA PHE A 55 20.19 0.42 15.81
C PHE A 55 21.38 -0.53 16.04
N GLN A 56 21.73 -0.79 17.30
CA GLN A 56 22.76 -1.78 17.64
C GLN A 56 22.41 -3.21 17.23
N SER A 57 21.12 -3.51 17.08
CA SER A 57 20.64 -4.81 16.58
C SER A 57 20.49 -4.85 15.06
N TYR A 58 20.56 -3.69 14.40
CA TYR A 58 20.58 -3.61 12.95
C TYR A 58 21.95 -4.03 12.42
N GLN A 59 21.95 -4.95 11.47
CA GLN A 59 23.19 -5.40 10.83
C GLN A 59 23.53 -4.44 9.68
N GLU A 60 24.61 -3.67 9.84
CA GLU A 60 25.09 -2.76 8.79
C GLU A 60 25.29 -3.51 7.45
N GLY A 61 24.87 -2.85 6.35
CA GLY A 61 24.95 -3.43 5.00
C GLY A 61 23.76 -4.31 4.60
N THR A 62 22.76 -4.48 5.49
CA THR A 62 21.46 -5.07 5.12
C THR A 62 20.50 -3.99 4.59
N ASN A 63 19.28 -4.39 4.22
CA ASN A 63 18.28 -3.45 3.69
C ASN A 63 17.68 -2.56 4.80
N CYS A 64 18.35 -1.41 5.10
CA CYS A 64 17.91 -0.43 6.10
C CYS A 64 16.48 0.07 5.79
N ARG A 65 16.16 0.28 4.52
CA ARG A 65 14.83 0.68 4.09
C ARG A 65 13.75 -0.31 4.54
N ALA A 66 13.92 -1.59 4.24
CA ALA A 66 12.96 -2.63 4.65
C ALA A 66 12.84 -2.72 6.18
N TRP A 67 13.95 -2.60 6.90
CA TRP A 67 13.96 -2.60 8.36
C TRP A 67 13.17 -1.42 8.95
N LEU A 68 13.32 -0.21 8.43
CA LEU A 68 12.56 0.98 8.85
C LEU A 68 11.07 0.84 8.54
N PHE A 69 10.72 0.37 7.33
CA PHE A 69 9.33 0.13 6.95
C PHE A 69 8.67 -0.94 7.83
N ARG A 70 9.40 -1.96 8.24
CA ARG A 70 8.93 -2.97 9.22
C ARG A 70 8.63 -2.34 10.58
N ILE A 71 9.51 -1.49 11.10
CA ILE A 71 9.29 -0.79 12.37
C ILE A 71 8.04 0.09 12.28
N LEU A 72 7.90 0.87 11.20
CA LEU A 72 6.74 1.74 10.97
C LEU A 72 5.44 0.93 10.88
N THR A 73 5.43 -0.12 10.07
CA THR A 73 4.25 -0.98 9.89
C THR A 73 3.81 -1.63 11.21
N ASN A 74 4.76 -2.18 11.98
CA ASN A 74 4.46 -2.77 13.28
C ASN A 74 3.97 -1.72 14.29
N THR A 75 4.54 -0.52 14.29
CA THR A 75 4.10 0.58 15.14
C THR A 75 2.67 0.99 14.79
N PHE A 76 2.35 1.16 13.51
CA PHE A 76 1.01 1.47 13.03
C PHE A 76 -0.03 0.45 13.50
N PHE A 77 0.22 -0.85 13.26
CA PHE A 77 -0.74 -1.89 13.68
C PHE A 77 -0.87 -1.99 15.20
N ASN A 78 0.19 -1.73 15.98
CA ASN A 78 0.13 -1.70 17.43
C ASN A 78 -0.71 -0.53 17.95
N LEU A 79 -0.52 0.68 17.42
CA LEU A 79 -1.33 1.86 17.74
C LEU A 79 -2.80 1.62 17.42
N ARG A 80 -3.07 1.05 16.25
CA ARG A 80 -4.43 0.72 15.83
C ARG A 80 -5.11 -0.31 16.73
N ARG A 81 -4.40 -1.39 17.12
CA ARG A 81 -4.92 -2.36 18.10
C ARG A 81 -5.18 -1.72 19.47
N SER A 82 -4.34 -0.79 19.89
CA SER A 82 -4.52 -0.04 21.13
C SER A 82 -5.77 0.84 21.07
N ARG A 83 -5.95 1.61 19.98
CA ARG A 83 -7.14 2.45 19.77
C ARG A 83 -8.43 1.61 19.78
N LYS A 84 -8.47 0.47 19.05
CA LYS A 84 -9.63 -0.46 19.05
C LYS A 84 -9.98 -1.00 20.44
N ARG A 85 -9.00 -1.23 21.30
CA ARG A 85 -9.26 -1.69 22.69
C ARG A 85 -9.88 -0.61 23.56
N HIS A 86 -9.56 0.67 23.32
CA HIS A 86 -10.05 1.78 24.11
C HIS A 86 -11.35 2.37 23.53
N ASN A 87 -11.64 2.16 22.26
CA ASN A 87 -12.83 2.66 21.58
C ASN A 87 -13.40 1.60 20.59
N PRO A 88 -14.25 0.65 21.09
CA PRO A 88 -14.76 -0.45 20.27
C PRO A 88 -15.67 -0.02 19.10
N ILE A 89 -16.07 1.26 19.04
CA ILE A 89 -17.02 1.79 18.04
C ILE A 89 -16.31 2.15 16.70
N ASP A 90 -14.99 2.33 16.70
CA ASP A 90 -14.22 2.59 15.48
C ASP A 90 -14.00 1.29 14.69
N THR A 91 -15.05 0.83 14.02
CA THR A 91 -14.97 -0.25 13.02
C THR A 91 -14.48 0.33 11.71
N ASP A 92 -13.18 0.54 11.58
CA ASP A 92 -12.52 0.96 10.35
C ASP A 92 -12.32 -0.29 9.45
N GLY A 93 -13.23 -0.51 8.56
CA GLY A 93 -13.33 -1.66 7.67
C GLY A 93 -14.73 -2.26 7.73
N SER A 94 -15.57 -2.02 6.74
CA SER A 94 -16.88 -2.64 6.70
C SER A 94 -16.73 -4.17 6.53
N PRO A 95 -17.45 -4.99 7.32
CA PRO A 95 -17.48 -6.44 7.14
C PRO A 95 -17.86 -6.86 5.72
N GLU A 96 -18.63 -6.01 5.02
CA GLU A 96 -19.02 -6.19 3.63
C GLU A 96 -17.83 -6.16 2.66
N LEU A 97 -16.82 -5.31 2.91
CA LEU A 97 -15.64 -5.26 2.06
C LEU A 97 -14.73 -6.47 2.28
N GLU A 98 -14.61 -6.93 3.55
CA GLU A 98 -13.88 -8.17 3.85
C GLU A 98 -14.54 -9.38 3.19
N MET A 99 -15.88 -9.43 3.15
CA MET A 99 -16.64 -10.49 2.51
C MET A 99 -16.53 -10.39 0.97
N GLN A 100 -16.68 -9.21 0.37
CA GLN A 100 -16.52 -9.00 -1.09
C GLN A 100 -15.10 -9.33 -1.56
N VAL A 101 -14.08 -8.98 -0.74
CA VAL A 101 -12.69 -9.31 -1.02
C VAL A 101 -12.42 -10.81 -0.86
N ALA A 102 -13.14 -11.51 0.02
CA ALA A 102 -13.06 -12.97 0.17
C ALA A 102 -13.65 -13.73 -1.03
N GLU A 103 -14.79 -13.29 -1.55
CA GLU A 103 -15.45 -13.88 -2.73
C GLU A 103 -14.61 -13.75 -4.02
N ALA A 104 -13.85 -12.65 -4.15
CA ALA A 104 -12.95 -12.41 -5.27
C ALA A 104 -11.77 -13.40 -5.38
N SER A 105 -11.60 -14.29 -4.41
CA SER A 105 -10.44 -15.20 -4.32
C SER A 105 -10.51 -16.41 -5.25
N GLN A 106 -11.63 -16.66 -5.92
CA GLN A 106 -11.83 -17.88 -6.73
C GLN A 106 -11.39 -17.75 -8.19
N GLU A 107 -11.05 -16.56 -8.68
CA GLU A 107 -10.58 -16.35 -10.03
C GLU A 107 -9.08 -16.10 -10.08
N GLN A 108 -8.30 -17.09 -10.47
CA GLN A 108 -6.87 -16.99 -10.78
C GLN A 108 -6.66 -16.34 -12.16
N GLY A 109 -6.91 -15.05 -12.27
CA GLY A 109 -6.54 -14.27 -13.45
C GLY A 109 -5.11 -13.73 -13.31
N ILE A 110 -4.30 -13.81 -14.37
CA ILE A 110 -2.98 -13.18 -14.45
C ILE A 110 -3.19 -11.67 -14.41
N TYR A 111 -2.89 -11.06 -13.25
CA TYR A 111 -3.00 -9.62 -13.06
C TYR A 111 -1.75 -8.94 -13.66
N ARG A 112 -1.95 -7.99 -14.59
CA ARG A 112 -0.91 -7.03 -14.99
C ARG A 112 -0.89 -5.88 -13.98
N PRO A 113 0.31 -5.39 -13.56
CA PRO A 113 0.41 -4.22 -12.69
C PRO A 113 -0.37 -3.04 -13.28
N LEU A 114 -1.01 -2.24 -12.42
CA LEU A 114 -1.54 -0.94 -12.79
C LEU A 114 -0.36 -0.13 -13.35
N ASP A 115 -0.54 0.51 -14.52
CA ASP A 115 0.52 1.31 -15.14
C ASP A 115 1.05 2.34 -14.12
N ALA A 116 2.34 2.24 -13.78
CA ALA A 116 3.02 3.10 -12.82
C ALA A 116 2.92 4.59 -13.19
N GLN A 117 2.68 4.90 -14.47
CA GLN A 117 2.48 6.28 -14.94
C GLN A 117 1.18 6.93 -14.47
N LEU A 118 0.18 6.14 -14.04
CA LEU A 118 -1.04 6.66 -13.42
C LEU A 118 -0.84 7.00 -11.94
N LEU A 119 0.16 6.42 -11.28
CA LEU A 119 0.48 6.68 -9.88
C LEU A 119 1.37 7.91 -9.68
N ASP A 120 2.20 8.26 -10.65
CA ASP A 120 3.19 9.34 -10.54
C ASP A 120 2.63 10.74 -10.86
N SER A 121 1.58 10.83 -11.67
CA SER A 121 0.98 12.11 -12.01
C SER A 121 -0.30 12.36 -11.22
N VAL A 122 -0.17 12.99 -10.06
CA VAL A 122 -1.33 13.44 -9.25
C VAL A 122 -2.17 12.23 -8.81
N VAL A 123 -1.86 11.67 -7.66
CA VAL A 123 -2.77 10.75 -6.94
C VAL A 123 -4.11 11.48 -6.84
N SER A 124 -5.00 11.23 -7.81
CA SER A 124 -6.27 11.91 -7.84
C SER A 124 -6.99 11.59 -6.53
N LYS A 125 -7.73 12.54 -6.01
CA LYS A 125 -8.55 12.33 -4.81
C LYS A 125 -9.27 10.98 -4.85
N HIS A 126 -9.71 10.55 -6.02
CA HIS A 126 -10.43 9.29 -6.22
C HIS A 126 -9.59 8.04 -5.99
N VAL A 127 -8.29 8.08 -6.31
CA VAL A 127 -7.37 6.98 -6.00
C VAL A 127 -7.12 6.92 -4.49
N THR A 128 -6.96 8.08 -3.86
CA THR A 128 -6.83 8.17 -2.39
C THR A 128 -8.10 7.68 -1.69
N ASP A 129 -9.27 8.14 -2.14
CA ASP A 129 -10.56 7.70 -1.59
C ASP A 129 -10.74 6.18 -1.76
N ALA A 130 -10.35 5.61 -2.90
CA ALA A 130 -10.39 4.17 -3.14
C ALA A 130 -9.40 3.40 -2.25
N LEU A 131 -8.17 3.89 -2.08
CA LEU A 131 -7.20 3.32 -1.14
C LEU A 131 -7.75 3.33 0.29
N ASP A 132 -8.48 4.40 0.64
CA ASP A 132 -9.03 4.58 1.97
C ASP A 132 -10.15 3.61 2.32
N THR A 133 -10.80 3.04 1.34
CA THR A 133 -11.80 1.98 1.59
C THR A 133 -11.17 0.62 1.86
N LEU A 134 -9.91 0.40 1.47
CA LEU A 134 -9.26 -0.88 1.69
C LEU A 134 -9.03 -1.15 3.18
N PRO A 135 -9.24 -2.41 3.64
CA PRO A 135 -8.76 -2.85 4.94
C PRO A 135 -7.25 -2.58 5.07
N PRO A 136 -6.76 -2.19 6.25
CA PRO A 136 -5.36 -1.81 6.46
C PRO A 136 -4.35 -2.84 5.99
N GLU A 137 -4.64 -4.13 6.19
CA GLU A 137 -3.76 -5.22 5.79
C GLU A 137 -3.60 -5.31 4.27
N PHE A 138 -4.65 -4.98 3.51
CA PHE A 138 -4.62 -4.93 2.04
C PHE A 138 -3.97 -3.64 1.55
N ARG A 139 -4.29 -2.50 2.18
CA ARG A 139 -3.69 -1.21 1.87
C ARG A 139 -2.18 -1.25 2.07
N THR A 140 -1.71 -1.77 3.22
CA THR A 140 -0.29 -1.91 3.55
C THR A 140 0.49 -2.65 2.45
N VAL A 141 0.04 -3.85 2.05
CA VAL A 141 0.76 -4.62 1.02
C VAL A 141 0.70 -3.96 -0.36
N LEU A 142 -0.40 -3.28 -0.69
CA LEU A 142 -0.54 -2.55 -1.95
C LEU A 142 0.42 -1.35 -2.01
N LEU A 143 0.49 -0.54 -0.97
CA LEU A 143 1.41 0.60 -0.88
C LEU A 143 2.86 0.16 -0.96
N LEU A 144 3.24 -0.92 -0.26
CA LEU A 144 4.60 -1.44 -0.30
C LEU A 144 4.98 -1.93 -1.70
N ALA A 145 4.06 -2.62 -2.39
CA ALA A 145 4.33 -3.17 -3.72
C ALA A 145 4.30 -2.11 -4.82
N ASP A 146 3.23 -1.28 -4.86
CA ASP A 146 2.91 -0.47 -6.03
C ASP A 146 3.41 0.99 -5.90
N LEU A 147 3.63 1.48 -4.66
CA LEU A 147 4.15 2.83 -4.41
C LEU A 147 5.62 2.84 -3.98
N HIS A 148 6.05 1.80 -3.28
CA HIS A 148 7.40 1.74 -2.71
C HIS A 148 8.29 0.66 -3.33
N ASP A 149 7.86 -0.02 -4.40
CA ASP A 149 8.64 -0.99 -5.20
C ASP A 149 9.30 -2.11 -4.38
N PHE A 150 8.69 -2.54 -3.27
CA PHE A 150 9.17 -3.69 -2.53
C PHE A 150 8.84 -5.00 -3.26
N SER A 151 9.79 -5.91 -3.29
CA SER A 151 9.55 -7.30 -3.74
C SER A 151 8.61 -8.03 -2.77
N TYR A 152 7.90 -9.05 -3.25
CA TYR A 152 6.99 -9.83 -2.40
C TYR A 152 7.68 -10.50 -1.21
N LYS A 153 8.97 -10.81 -1.32
CA LYS A 153 9.77 -11.35 -0.21
C LYS A 153 10.02 -10.29 0.85
N GLU A 154 10.45 -9.10 0.45
CA GLU A 154 10.65 -7.97 1.37
C GLU A 154 9.33 -7.56 2.04
N ILE A 155 8.21 -7.52 1.29
CA ILE A 155 6.89 -7.26 1.86
C ILE A 155 6.55 -8.31 2.93
N ALA A 156 6.79 -9.59 2.66
CA ALA A 156 6.55 -10.67 3.61
C ALA A 156 7.35 -10.48 4.92
N GLU A 157 8.59 -10.00 4.82
CA GLU A 157 9.43 -9.66 5.96
C GLU A 157 8.92 -8.39 6.70
N VAL A 158 8.49 -7.36 5.98
CA VAL A 158 7.95 -6.11 6.54
C VAL A 158 6.66 -6.35 7.31
N VAL A 159 5.72 -7.12 6.74
CA VAL A 159 4.40 -7.37 7.33
C VAL A 159 4.33 -8.68 8.15
N GLU A 160 5.44 -9.37 8.29
CA GLU A 160 5.59 -10.61 9.08
C GLU A 160 4.56 -11.69 8.72
N CYS A 161 4.39 -11.96 7.43
CA CYS A 161 3.49 -13.01 6.95
C CYS A 161 4.10 -13.81 5.78
N PRO A 162 3.58 -15.01 5.48
CA PRO A 162 4.05 -15.80 4.34
C PRO A 162 3.89 -15.07 3.01
N VAL A 163 4.81 -15.27 2.04
CA VAL A 163 4.75 -14.68 0.69
C VAL A 163 3.43 -15.00 -0.01
N GLY A 164 2.89 -16.20 0.15
CA GLY A 164 1.57 -16.57 -0.38
C GLY A 164 0.44 -15.69 0.15
N THR A 165 0.53 -15.26 1.42
CA THR A 165 -0.42 -14.31 2.02
C THR A 165 -0.26 -12.91 1.42
N VAL A 166 0.98 -12.45 1.16
CA VAL A 166 1.23 -11.19 0.45
C VAL A 166 0.59 -11.21 -0.93
N MET A 167 0.81 -12.28 -1.70
CA MET A 167 0.25 -12.42 -3.05
C MET A 167 -1.28 -12.40 -3.05
N SER A 168 -1.92 -13.13 -2.14
CA SER A 168 -3.38 -13.16 -2.04
C SER A 168 -3.96 -11.83 -1.60
N ARG A 169 -3.33 -11.13 -0.63
CA ARG A 169 -3.73 -9.78 -0.21
C ARG A 169 -3.58 -8.76 -1.34
N LEU A 170 -2.47 -8.78 -2.08
CA LEU A 170 -2.25 -7.90 -3.23
C LEU A 170 -3.30 -8.11 -4.32
N TYR A 171 -3.57 -9.37 -4.68
CA TYR A 171 -4.59 -9.69 -5.67
C TYR A 171 -5.95 -9.09 -5.27
N ARG A 172 -6.38 -9.30 -4.03
CA ARG A 172 -7.66 -8.78 -3.51
C ARG A 172 -7.67 -7.26 -3.46
N ALA A 173 -6.59 -6.63 -2.95
CA ALA A 173 -6.46 -5.18 -2.88
C ALA A 173 -6.59 -4.55 -4.26
N ARG A 174 -5.87 -5.06 -5.25
CA ARG A 174 -5.89 -4.57 -6.64
C ARG A 174 -7.26 -4.76 -7.29
N LYS A 175 -7.93 -5.89 -7.04
CA LYS A 175 -9.29 -6.14 -7.56
C LYS A 175 -10.31 -5.16 -6.95
N ALA A 176 -10.23 -4.89 -5.65
CA ALA A 176 -11.09 -3.92 -4.99
C ALA A 176 -10.85 -2.49 -5.52
N MET A 177 -9.58 -2.07 -5.66
CA MET A 177 -9.22 -0.78 -6.26
C MET A 177 -9.76 -0.65 -7.68
N GLN A 178 -9.56 -1.66 -8.51
CA GLN A 178 -10.02 -1.69 -9.89
C GLN A 178 -11.55 -1.51 -9.97
N LYS A 179 -12.30 -2.23 -9.13
CA LYS A 179 -13.77 -2.12 -9.09
C LYS A 179 -14.20 -0.69 -8.78
N GLN A 180 -13.65 -0.09 -7.74
CA GLN A 180 -14.03 1.25 -7.31
C GLN A 180 -13.64 2.34 -8.30
N LEU A 181 -12.43 2.28 -8.84
CA LEU A 181 -11.97 3.24 -9.85
C LEU A 181 -12.78 3.12 -11.14
N MET A 182 -13.18 1.90 -11.53
CA MET A 182 -14.05 1.69 -12.68
C MET A 182 -15.46 2.25 -12.45
N GLU A 183 -16.07 2.01 -11.30
CA GLU A 183 -17.38 2.55 -10.94
C GLU A 183 -17.36 4.08 -10.91
N HIS A 184 -16.25 4.67 -10.41
CA HIS A 184 -16.06 6.11 -10.46
C HIS A 184 -15.95 6.64 -11.89
N ALA A 185 -15.07 6.05 -12.72
CA ALA A 185 -14.87 6.46 -14.11
C ALA A 185 -16.15 6.38 -14.96
N VAL A 186 -16.99 5.38 -14.69
CA VAL A 186 -18.33 5.28 -15.33
C VAL A 186 -19.27 6.39 -14.84
N ARG A 187 -19.26 6.70 -13.53
CA ARG A 187 -20.11 7.75 -12.94
C ARG A 187 -19.79 9.12 -13.48
N GLU A 188 -18.50 9.42 -13.63
CA GLU A 188 -18.00 10.69 -14.19
C GLU A 188 -18.06 10.73 -15.72
N GLY A 189 -18.54 9.68 -16.38
CA GLY A 189 -18.64 9.61 -17.85
C GLY A 189 -17.29 9.54 -18.57
N ILE A 190 -16.19 9.26 -17.84
CA ILE A 190 -14.84 9.10 -18.40
C ILE A 190 -14.77 7.87 -19.30
N ILE A 191 -15.48 6.81 -18.90
CA ILE A 191 -15.62 5.57 -19.66
C ILE A 191 -17.09 5.16 -19.72
N GLU A 192 -17.48 4.50 -20.82
CA GLU A 192 -18.76 3.81 -20.88
C GLU A 192 -18.73 2.58 -19.95
N ARG A 193 -19.89 2.24 -19.37
CA ARG A 193 -20.02 1.03 -18.56
C ARG A 193 -19.55 -0.19 -19.37
N PRO A 194 -18.58 -0.94 -18.87
CA PRO A 194 -18.12 -2.13 -19.57
C PRO A 194 -19.27 -3.14 -19.70
N PRO A 195 -19.32 -3.89 -20.81
CA PRO A 195 -20.30 -4.95 -20.96
C PRO A 195 -20.12 -5.96 -19.83
N VAL A 196 -21.23 -6.33 -19.20
CA VAL A 196 -21.27 -7.38 -18.17
C VAL A 196 -21.51 -8.73 -18.84
N ASP A 197 -20.93 -9.78 -18.30
CA ASP A 197 -21.22 -11.15 -18.69
C ASP A 197 -22.61 -11.61 -18.18
N GLU A 198 -22.97 -12.86 -18.47
CA GLU A 198 -24.26 -13.47 -18.06
C GLU A 198 -24.41 -13.50 -16.52
N ASN A 199 -23.33 -13.36 -15.76
CA ASN A 199 -23.31 -13.33 -14.30
C ASN A 199 -23.25 -11.90 -13.73
N GLY A 200 -23.35 -10.87 -14.58
CA GLY A 200 -23.30 -9.47 -14.15
C GLY A 200 -21.89 -8.96 -13.82
N VAL A 201 -20.83 -9.72 -14.16
CA VAL A 201 -19.46 -9.33 -13.92
C VAL A 201 -18.94 -8.51 -15.09
N ALA A 202 -18.34 -7.34 -14.79
CA ALA A 202 -17.76 -6.48 -15.82
C ALA A 202 -16.53 -7.14 -16.46
N SER A 203 -16.60 -7.42 -17.77
CA SER A 203 -15.50 -8.02 -18.52
C SER A 203 -14.54 -6.94 -19.06
N LEU A 204 -13.36 -6.85 -18.47
CA LEU A 204 -12.29 -5.98 -18.96
C LEU A 204 -11.79 -6.37 -20.36
N ASP A 205 -11.84 -7.66 -20.71
CA ASP A 205 -11.43 -8.12 -22.02
C ASP A 205 -12.42 -7.70 -23.11
N ALA A 206 -13.72 -7.68 -22.80
CA ALA A 206 -14.73 -7.13 -23.69
C ALA A 206 -14.56 -5.61 -23.89
N PHE A 207 -14.17 -4.88 -22.85
CA PHE A 207 -13.82 -3.45 -22.94
C PHE A 207 -12.58 -3.23 -23.82
N ARG A 208 -11.51 -4.02 -23.64
CA ARG A 208 -10.29 -3.95 -24.46
C ARG A 208 -10.56 -4.26 -25.92
N MET A 209 -11.41 -5.25 -26.23
CA MET A 209 -11.80 -5.57 -27.59
C MET A 209 -12.58 -4.44 -28.25
N ARG A 210 -13.47 -3.77 -27.49
CA ARG A 210 -14.25 -2.63 -27.98
C ARG A 210 -13.36 -1.40 -28.20
N ALA A 211 -12.45 -1.08 -27.29
CA ALA A 211 -11.48 0.00 -27.44
C ALA A 211 -10.56 -0.21 -28.66
N LYS A 212 -10.12 -1.44 -28.92
CA LYS A 212 -9.38 -1.79 -30.13
C LYS A 212 -10.22 -1.60 -31.42
N ARG A 213 -11.52 -1.91 -31.39
CA ARG A 213 -12.42 -1.71 -32.55
C ARG A 213 -12.64 -0.22 -32.87
N VAL A 214 -12.78 0.63 -31.83
CA VAL A 214 -12.93 2.08 -32.02
C VAL A 214 -11.63 2.68 -32.56
N ALA A 215 -10.48 2.25 -32.07
CA ALA A 215 -9.18 2.70 -32.57
C ALA A 215 -8.85 2.21 -34.00
N SER A 216 -9.40 1.07 -34.43
CA SER A 216 -9.19 0.54 -35.78
C SER A 216 -10.27 0.94 -36.79
N GLY A 217 -11.40 1.52 -36.36
CA GLY A 217 -12.52 1.94 -37.19
C GLY A 217 -12.52 3.40 -37.64
N GLY A 218 -11.53 4.20 -37.24
CA GLY A 218 -11.40 5.62 -37.55
C GLY A 218 -10.65 5.98 -38.85
N GLY A 219 -10.47 5.03 -39.77
CA GLY A 219 -9.76 5.24 -41.02
C GLY A 219 -10.57 4.81 -42.23
N GLY A 220 -11.64 5.56 -42.59
CA GLY A 220 -12.39 5.26 -43.78
C GLY A 220 -13.53 6.24 -44.00
N GLY A 221 -13.27 7.35 -44.68
CA GLY A 221 -14.26 8.30 -45.11
C GLY A 221 -13.60 9.57 -45.66
#